data_3df20332a6e000158506f19b8368b574
#
_entry.id   3df20332a6e000158506f19b8368b574
#
_cell.length_a   1.000
_cell.length_b   1.000
_cell.length_c   1.000
_cell.angle_alpha   90.00
_cell.angle_beta   90.00
_cell.angle_gamma   90.00
#
_symmetry.space_group_name_H-M   'P 1'
#
loop_
_entity.id
_entity.type
_entity.pdbx_description
1 polymer ?
#
loop_
_entity_poly.entity_id
_entity_poly.type
_entity_poly.pdbx_seq_one_letter_code
_entity_poly.pdbx_strand_id
1 'polypeptide(L)'
;MKIKYVTMTGADDNTSVEGMVELSGRFPFAEWGILFSQSKAGVPRYPSLDWVDNELFFAMKLSAHLCGKWVDDVMKTGRVTFLNDDLMDEIFGRVQLNLNKDRLRKALSDDDRLIWDAVSESKPIMIGGNYTDNIFSLFDVRDFFLNEGNPLFDASGGRGIDQDMWPAPLGCNNTTLLCGYAGGLGPDNLQEKLEIISEIVGDAEIWIDMETKLRTKDEFDLKKCERVLEMAEPWTK
;
A
#
# COMPACT_ATOMS: atom_id res chain seq x y z
N MET A 1 -19.09 2.48 -4.80
CA MET A 1 -17.72 2.23 -4.29
C MET A 1 -17.80 1.56 -2.93
N LYS A 2 -16.91 0.60 -2.67
CA LYS A 2 -16.73 0.01 -1.35
C LYS A 2 -15.24 0.01 -0.98
N ILE A 3 -14.90 0.57 0.19
CA ILE A 3 -13.51 0.55 0.70
C ILE A 3 -13.29 -0.71 1.52
N LYS A 4 -12.34 -1.54 1.08
CA LYS A 4 -11.93 -2.78 1.77
C LYS A 4 -10.90 -2.51 2.86
N TYR A 5 -9.92 -1.65 2.58
CA TYR A 5 -8.86 -1.25 3.50
C TYR A 5 -8.62 0.25 3.43
N VAL A 6 -8.37 0.83 4.60
CA VAL A 6 -7.76 2.15 4.77
C VAL A 6 -6.36 1.91 5.27
N THR A 7 -5.37 2.02 4.39
CA THR A 7 -3.97 1.79 4.70
C THR A 7 -3.34 3.09 5.18
N MET A 8 -2.85 3.06 6.41
CA MET A 8 -2.16 4.19 7.04
C MET A 8 -0.68 3.85 7.16
N THR A 9 0.15 4.53 6.37
CA THR A 9 1.56 4.18 6.15
C THR A 9 2.49 5.13 6.90
N GLY A 10 3.57 4.57 7.46
CA GLY A 10 4.68 5.35 8.03
C GLY A 10 4.71 5.45 9.55
N ALA A 11 4.09 4.50 10.26
CA ALA A 11 4.34 4.28 11.69
C ALA A 11 5.81 3.88 11.90
N ASP A 12 6.41 4.32 13.00
CA ASP A 12 7.81 4.11 13.34
C ASP A 12 8.00 3.92 14.85
N ASP A 13 9.24 3.80 15.29
CA ASP A 13 9.62 3.50 16.70
C ASP A 13 9.02 4.47 17.73
N ASN A 14 8.57 5.65 17.33
CA ASN A 14 7.89 6.62 18.20
C ASN A 14 6.36 6.44 18.21
N THR A 15 5.82 5.52 17.45
CA THR A 15 4.38 5.29 17.36
C THR A 15 3.93 4.28 18.42
N SER A 16 2.85 4.58 19.18
CA SER A 16 2.27 3.62 20.12
C SER A 16 1.58 2.47 19.38
N VAL A 17 2.12 1.26 19.57
CA VAL A 17 1.55 0.03 19.02
C VAL A 17 0.19 -0.26 19.67
N GLU A 18 0.03 -0.01 20.97
CA GLU A 18 -1.25 -0.15 21.69
C GLU A 18 -2.34 0.76 21.10
N GLY A 19 -1.96 2.00 20.75
CA GLY A 19 -2.88 2.93 20.07
C GLY A 19 -3.29 2.45 18.68
N MET A 20 -2.39 1.80 17.94
CA MET A 20 -2.70 1.16 16.65
C MET A 20 -3.67 -0.01 16.85
N VAL A 21 -3.47 -0.84 17.88
CA VAL A 21 -4.36 -1.96 18.23
C VAL A 21 -5.75 -1.45 18.61
N GLU A 22 -5.84 -0.40 19.44
CA GLU A 22 -7.12 0.21 19.80
C GLU A 22 -7.91 0.66 18.58
N LEU A 23 -7.27 1.38 17.66
CA LEU A 23 -7.91 1.82 16.41
C LEU A 23 -8.31 0.64 15.53
N SER A 24 -7.48 -0.40 15.43
CA SER A 24 -7.80 -1.62 14.66
C SER A 24 -9.02 -2.35 15.23
N GLY A 25 -9.19 -2.37 16.55
CA GLY A 25 -10.36 -2.96 17.20
C GLY A 25 -11.65 -2.17 16.94
N ARG A 26 -11.57 -0.84 16.84
CA ARG A 26 -12.71 0.04 16.53
C ARG A 26 -13.06 0.05 15.04
N PHE A 27 -12.06 -0.06 14.18
CA PHE A 27 -12.19 0.03 12.72
C PHE A 27 -11.61 -1.22 12.04
N PRO A 28 -12.39 -2.29 11.85
CA PRO A 28 -11.89 -3.54 11.30
C PRO A 28 -11.33 -3.48 9.87
N PHE A 29 -11.55 -2.37 9.16
CA PHE A 29 -11.01 -2.08 7.84
C PHE A 29 -9.69 -1.28 7.88
N ALA A 30 -9.22 -0.91 9.08
CA ALA A 30 -7.90 -0.29 9.24
C ALA A 30 -6.80 -1.28 8.88
N GLU A 31 -5.82 -0.81 8.12
CA GLU A 31 -4.59 -1.52 7.79
C GLU A 31 -3.39 -0.60 8.00
N TRP A 32 -2.30 -1.12 8.52
CA TRP A 32 -1.09 -0.35 8.75
C TRP A 32 -0.01 -0.73 7.75
N GLY A 33 0.44 0.26 6.96
CA GLY A 33 1.54 0.12 6.02
C GLY A 33 2.88 0.34 6.72
N ILE A 34 3.68 -0.70 6.84
CA ILE A 34 5.00 -0.65 7.49
C ILE A 34 6.08 -0.54 6.42
N LEU A 35 6.81 0.59 6.44
CA LEU A 35 7.86 0.88 5.45
C LEU A 35 9.17 0.18 5.81
N PHE A 36 9.65 -0.67 4.93
CA PHE A 36 10.93 -1.36 5.08
C PHE A 36 11.97 -0.82 4.11
N SER A 37 13.10 -0.35 4.65
CA SER A 37 14.26 0.08 3.88
C SER A 37 15.53 -0.29 4.62
N GLN A 38 16.42 -1.06 3.99
CA GLN A 38 17.69 -1.46 4.61
C GLN A 38 18.57 -0.27 5.03
N SER A 39 18.52 0.83 4.29
CA SER A 39 19.35 2.01 4.55
C SER A 39 18.72 3.03 5.49
N LYS A 40 17.43 2.86 5.86
CA LYS A 40 16.67 3.83 6.65
C LYS A 40 16.04 3.23 7.91
N ALA A 41 16.29 1.97 8.24
CA ALA A 41 15.73 1.35 9.44
C ALA A 41 16.07 2.18 10.69
N GLY A 42 15.09 2.43 11.57
CA GLY A 42 15.21 3.21 12.78
C GLY A 42 15.20 4.74 12.60
N VAL A 43 14.90 5.25 11.38
CA VAL A 43 14.65 6.69 11.19
C VAL A 43 13.15 6.97 11.00
N PRO A 44 12.69 8.23 11.14
CA PRO A 44 11.26 8.55 10.97
C PRO A 44 10.65 7.92 9.71
N ARG A 45 9.45 7.33 9.85
CA ARG A 45 8.67 6.56 8.86
C ARG A 45 9.15 5.13 8.62
N TYR A 46 10.39 4.78 8.94
CA TYR A 46 11.00 3.47 8.70
C TYR A 46 11.37 2.84 10.04
N PRO A 47 10.51 2.02 10.62
CA PRO A 47 10.77 1.46 11.94
C PRO A 47 12.01 0.55 11.94
N SER A 48 12.58 0.36 13.12
CA SER A 48 13.56 -0.69 13.37
C SER A 48 12.90 -2.07 13.32
N LEU A 49 13.67 -3.11 13.06
CA LEU A 49 13.14 -4.49 13.10
C LEU A 49 12.73 -4.88 14.53
N ASP A 50 13.42 -4.36 15.55
CA ASP A 50 13.08 -4.59 16.96
C ASP A 50 11.69 -4.01 17.32
N TRP A 51 11.29 -2.89 16.71
CA TRP A 51 9.95 -2.33 16.92
C TRP A 51 8.88 -3.19 16.23
N VAL A 52 9.20 -3.78 15.07
CA VAL A 52 8.29 -4.65 14.31
C VAL A 52 8.15 -6.03 14.98
N ASP A 53 9.17 -6.49 15.72
CA ASP A 53 9.14 -7.72 16.50
C ASP A 53 8.33 -7.54 17.80
N ASN A 54 7.02 -7.28 17.63
CA ASN A 54 6.10 -7.03 18.73
C ASN A 54 4.85 -7.90 18.56
N GLU A 55 4.56 -8.73 19.55
CA GLU A 55 3.41 -9.65 19.54
C GLU A 55 2.06 -8.95 19.29
N LEU A 56 1.93 -7.66 19.61
CA LEU A 56 0.70 -6.91 19.37
C LEU A 56 0.37 -6.76 17.88
N PHE A 57 1.33 -6.94 16.99
CA PHE A 57 1.08 -6.88 15.55
C PHE A 57 0.17 -7.98 15.02
N PHE A 58 0.10 -9.13 15.70
CA PHE A 58 -0.87 -10.18 15.38
C PHE A 58 -2.34 -9.74 15.55
N ALA A 59 -2.61 -8.68 16.31
CA ALA A 59 -3.96 -8.17 16.52
C ALA A 59 -4.42 -7.19 15.43
N MET A 60 -3.61 -6.94 14.40
CA MET A 60 -3.86 -5.91 13.39
C MET A 60 -3.74 -6.46 11.97
N LYS A 61 -4.29 -5.72 11.01
CA LYS A 61 -4.01 -5.95 9.59
C LYS A 61 -2.80 -5.12 9.18
N LEU A 62 -1.78 -5.78 8.64
CA LEU A 62 -0.55 -5.14 8.23
C LEU A 62 -0.24 -5.38 6.76
N SER A 63 0.38 -4.39 6.13
CA SER A 63 1.02 -4.52 4.82
C SER A 63 2.49 -4.12 4.88
N ALA A 64 3.37 -4.95 4.32
CA ALA A 64 4.79 -4.66 4.22
C ALA A 64 5.07 -3.81 2.98
N HIS A 65 5.55 -2.58 3.15
CA HIS A 65 5.89 -1.67 2.06
C HIS A 65 7.40 -1.68 1.82
N LEU A 66 7.84 -2.41 0.81
CA LEU A 66 9.26 -2.60 0.51
C LEU A 66 9.84 -1.44 -0.29
N CYS A 67 10.99 -0.94 0.14
CA CYS A 67 11.70 0.17 -0.48
C CYS A 67 13.15 -0.17 -0.78
N GLY A 68 13.71 0.44 -1.83
CA GLY A 68 15.13 0.38 -2.13
C GLY A 68 15.64 -1.04 -2.37
N LYS A 69 16.65 -1.46 -1.60
CA LYS A 69 17.29 -2.77 -1.76
C LYS A 69 16.35 -3.95 -1.54
N TRP A 70 15.36 -3.85 -0.67
CA TRP A 70 14.38 -4.93 -0.51
C TRP A 70 13.60 -5.21 -1.80
N VAL A 71 13.29 -4.16 -2.56
CA VAL A 71 12.69 -4.33 -3.90
C VAL A 71 13.68 -4.98 -4.85
N ASP A 72 14.96 -4.56 -4.84
CA ASP A 72 15.99 -5.14 -5.71
C ASP A 72 16.22 -6.64 -5.40
N ASP A 73 16.12 -7.02 -4.12
CA ASP A 73 16.27 -8.41 -3.71
C ASP A 73 15.08 -9.27 -4.18
N VAL A 74 13.85 -8.76 -4.05
CA VAL A 74 12.66 -9.42 -4.61
C VAL A 74 12.80 -9.58 -6.14
N MET A 75 13.22 -8.52 -6.83
CA MET A 75 13.43 -8.55 -8.28
C MET A 75 14.47 -9.56 -8.74
N LYS A 76 15.44 -9.93 -7.89
CA LYS A 76 16.49 -10.91 -8.20
C LYS A 76 16.13 -12.33 -7.82
N THR A 77 15.39 -12.51 -6.73
CA THR A 77 15.21 -13.81 -6.09
C THR A 77 13.81 -14.37 -6.22
N GLY A 78 12.84 -13.53 -6.61
CA GLY A 78 11.43 -13.87 -6.57
C GLY A 78 10.86 -14.01 -5.15
N ARG A 79 11.63 -13.63 -4.12
CA ARG A 79 11.28 -13.85 -2.71
C ARG A 79 11.46 -12.58 -1.91
N VAL A 80 10.57 -12.40 -0.94
CA VAL A 80 10.69 -11.36 0.08
C VAL A 80 11.50 -11.96 1.22
N THR A 81 12.83 -11.76 1.20
CA THR A 81 13.76 -12.50 2.06
C THR A 81 13.58 -12.29 3.55
N PHE A 82 13.13 -11.11 3.98
CA PHE A 82 12.86 -10.87 5.39
C PHE A 82 11.49 -11.41 5.85
N LEU A 83 10.57 -11.73 4.93
CA LEU A 83 9.32 -12.43 5.22
C LEU A 83 9.51 -13.96 5.30
N ASN A 84 10.72 -14.48 5.07
CA ASN A 84 11.03 -15.90 5.29
C ASN A 84 11.29 -16.23 6.76
N ASP A 85 11.31 -15.24 7.64
CA ASP A 85 11.20 -15.46 9.07
C ASP A 85 9.72 -15.77 9.37
N ASP A 86 9.42 -16.91 9.98
CA ASP A 86 8.06 -17.41 10.19
C ASP A 86 7.15 -16.33 10.80
N LEU A 87 7.66 -15.55 11.76
CA LEU A 87 6.94 -14.46 12.40
C LEU A 87 6.50 -13.38 11.40
N MET A 88 7.41 -12.93 10.55
CA MET A 88 7.14 -11.86 9.58
C MET A 88 6.17 -12.31 8.49
N ASP A 89 6.21 -13.59 8.12
CA ASP A 89 5.29 -14.17 7.14
C ASP A 89 3.86 -14.30 7.70
N GLU A 90 3.71 -14.53 8.99
CA GLU A 90 2.41 -14.64 9.65
C GLU A 90 1.73 -13.29 9.88
N ILE A 91 2.48 -12.21 10.17
CA ILE A 91 1.87 -10.91 10.54
C ILE A 91 1.48 -10.03 9.35
N PHE A 92 2.16 -10.15 8.19
CA PHE A 92 1.86 -9.33 7.01
C PHE A 92 0.89 -10.02 6.06
N GLY A 93 -0.32 -9.49 5.96
CA GLY A 93 -1.35 -9.98 5.02
C GLY A 93 -1.07 -9.62 3.56
N ARG A 94 -0.33 -8.53 3.32
CA ARG A 94 -0.02 -8.00 1.98
C ARG A 94 1.41 -7.46 1.90
N VAL A 95 1.96 -7.47 0.68
CA VAL A 95 3.27 -6.89 0.38
C VAL A 95 3.13 -5.85 -0.72
N GLN A 96 3.64 -4.65 -0.52
CA GLN A 96 3.72 -3.58 -1.52
C GLN A 96 5.16 -3.38 -1.97
N LEU A 97 5.38 -3.44 -3.28
CA LEU A 97 6.67 -3.11 -3.89
C LEU A 97 6.65 -1.65 -4.35
N ASN A 98 7.45 -0.80 -3.71
CA ASN A 98 7.59 0.60 -4.10
C ASN A 98 8.58 0.72 -5.26
N LEU A 99 8.09 0.43 -6.46
CA LEU A 99 8.84 0.48 -7.71
C LEU A 99 8.95 1.91 -8.22
N ASN A 100 10.15 2.34 -8.54
CA ASN A 100 10.33 3.52 -9.39
C ASN A 100 10.08 3.13 -10.87
N LYS A 101 10.02 4.13 -11.74
CA LYS A 101 9.73 4.00 -13.17
C LYS A 101 10.61 2.98 -13.90
N ASP A 102 11.91 2.98 -13.60
CA ASP A 102 12.88 2.10 -14.27
C ASP A 102 12.76 0.66 -13.75
N ARG A 103 12.55 0.49 -12.44
CA ARG A 103 12.29 -0.81 -11.85
C ARG A 103 10.97 -1.41 -12.35
N LEU A 104 9.93 -0.60 -12.45
CA LEU A 104 8.64 -1.06 -12.97
C LEU A 104 8.76 -1.52 -14.44
N ARG A 105 9.48 -0.77 -15.30
CA ARG A 105 9.74 -1.20 -16.68
C ARG A 105 10.48 -2.53 -16.74
N LYS A 106 11.48 -2.70 -15.88
CA LYS A 106 12.24 -3.94 -15.80
C LYS A 106 11.35 -5.09 -15.32
N ALA A 107 10.51 -4.85 -14.30
CA ALA A 107 9.57 -5.83 -13.77
C ALA A 107 8.54 -6.34 -14.82
N LEU A 108 8.23 -5.49 -15.78
CA LEU A 108 7.29 -5.83 -16.87
C LEU A 108 7.98 -6.45 -18.09
N SER A 109 9.30 -6.68 -18.04
CA SER A 109 10.02 -7.39 -19.11
C SER A 109 9.74 -8.90 -19.05
N ASP A 110 9.73 -9.55 -20.22
CA ASP A 110 9.43 -11.00 -20.33
C ASP A 110 10.39 -11.90 -19.53
N ASP A 111 11.61 -11.43 -19.32
CA ASP A 111 12.64 -12.19 -18.59
C ASP A 111 12.40 -12.27 -17.07
N ASP A 112 11.65 -11.31 -16.52
CA ASP A 112 11.38 -11.21 -15.07
C ASP A 112 10.00 -11.82 -14.69
N ARG A 113 9.21 -12.31 -15.64
CA ARG A 113 7.85 -12.84 -15.41
C ARG A 113 7.81 -14.03 -14.44
N LEU A 114 8.75 -14.94 -14.55
CA LEU A 114 8.86 -16.10 -13.66
C LEU A 114 9.13 -15.72 -12.21
N ILE A 115 9.76 -14.57 -11.97
CA ILE A 115 10.03 -14.06 -10.62
C ILE A 115 8.72 -13.61 -9.97
N TRP A 116 7.85 -12.98 -10.75
CA TRP A 116 6.57 -12.48 -10.26
C TRP A 116 5.57 -13.60 -9.96
N ASP A 117 5.57 -14.67 -10.76
CA ASP A 117 4.76 -15.86 -10.48
C ASP A 117 5.12 -16.45 -9.10
N ALA A 118 6.41 -16.57 -8.81
CA ALA A 118 6.89 -17.12 -7.54
C ALA A 118 6.57 -16.20 -6.32
N VAL A 119 6.59 -14.88 -6.50
CA VAL A 119 6.26 -13.92 -5.44
C VAL A 119 4.77 -13.84 -5.21
N SER A 120 3.94 -13.90 -6.27
CA SER A 120 2.48 -13.83 -6.17
C SER A 120 1.85 -15.06 -5.53
N GLU A 121 2.48 -16.23 -5.64
CA GLU A 121 2.02 -17.46 -4.99
C GLU A 121 2.08 -17.38 -3.45
N SER A 122 2.97 -16.56 -2.89
CA SER A 122 3.15 -16.49 -1.45
C SER A 122 2.23 -15.45 -0.77
N LYS A 123 2.06 -14.24 -1.37
CA LYS A 123 1.19 -13.18 -0.84
C LYS A 123 0.67 -12.24 -1.94
N PRO A 124 -0.52 -11.61 -1.77
CA PRO A 124 -1.01 -10.59 -2.69
C PRO A 124 0.00 -9.44 -2.79
N ILE A 125 0.43 -9.11 -4.00
CA ILE A 125 1.41 -8.05 -4.23
C ILE A 125 0.71 -6.79 -4.69
N MET A 126 0.99 -5.68 -4.01
CA MET A 126 0.61 -4.35 -4.42
C MET A 126 1.80 -3.67 -5.06
N ILE A 127 1.66 -3.17 -6.26
CA ILE A 127 2.73 -2.45 -6.94
C ILE A 127 2.36 -0.97 -6.97
N GLY A 128 3.14 -0.15 -6.27
CA GLY A 128 3.02 1.30 -6.30
C GLY A 128 3.73 1.87 -7.51
N GLY A 129 3.12 2.84 -8.21
CA GLY A 129 3.74 3.53 -9.33
C GLY A 129 2.90 4.66 -9.88
N ASN A 130 3.54 5.55 -10.64
CA ASN A 130 2.88 6.63 -11.33
C ASN A 130 2.36 6.14 -12.70
N TYR A 131 1.08 5.82 -12.79
CA TYR A 131 0.42 5.30 -13.99
C TYR A 131 -0.12 6.40 -14.92
N THR A 132 0.02 7.67 -14.55
CA THR A 132 -0.51 8.80 -15.35
C THR A 132 0.38 9.20 -16.51
N ASP A 133 1.65 8.82 -16.49
CA ASP A 133 2.54 9.07 -17.63
C ASP A 133 2.37 7.93 -18.65
N ASN A 134 2.03 8.23 -19.86
CA ASN A 134 1.84 7.35 -21.05
C ASN A 134 3.00 6.37 -21.36
N ILE A 135 3.67 5.81 -20.35
CA ILE A 135 4.89 4.99 -20.47
C ILE A 135 4.59 3.53 -20.67
N PHE A 136 3.41 3.11 -20.26
CA PHE A 136 2.93 1.75 -20.46
C PHE A 136 1.74 1.80 -21.40
N SER A 137 1.76 1.00 -22.44
CA SER A 137 0.49 0.70 -23.10
C SER A 137 -0.41 0.09 -22.01
N LEU A 138 -1.65 0.52 -21.94
CA LEU A 138 -2.63 -0.02 -21.00
C LEU A 138 -2.72 -1.57 -21.06
N PHE A 139 -2.27 -2.18 -22.16
CA PHE A 139 -2.25 -3.62 -22.38
C PHE A 139 -1.12 -4.31 -21.59
N ASP A 140 0.11 -3.80 -21.61
CA ASP A 140 1.26 -4.42 -20.92
C ASP A 140 1.05 -4.42 -19.42
N VAL A 141 0.58 -3.29 -18.88
CA VAL A 141 0.25 -3.12 -17.45
C VAL A 141 -0.95 -3.97 -17.05
N ARG A 142 -1.96 -4.04 -17.90
CA ARG A 142 -3.19 -4.78 -17.63
C ARG A 142 -2.96 -6.28 -17.55
N ASP A 143 -2.24 -6.85 -18.49
CA ASP A 143 -1.96 -8.29 -18.53
C ASP A 143 -1.14 -8.73 -17.32
N PHE A 144 -0.20 -7.89 -16.89
CA PHE A 144 0.59 -8.10 -15.70
C PHE A 144 -0.29 -8.16 -14.44
N PHE A 145 -1.10 -7.11 -14.17
CA PHE A 145 -1.91 -7.07 -12.96
C PHE A 145 -3.04 -8.11 -12.92
N LEU A 146 -3.53 -8.57 -14.05
CA LEU A 146 -4.56 -9.60 -14.10
C LEU A 146 -4.10 -10.95 -13.56
N ASN A 147 -2.80 -11.21 -13.61
CA ASN A 147 -2.22 -12.49 -13.22
C ASN A 147 -1.46 -12.41 -11.90
N GLU A 148 -0.93 -11.23 -11.51
CA GLU A 148 0.18 -11.18 -10.56
C GLU A 148 0.05 -10.14 -9.44
N GLY A 149 -0.97 -9.27 -9.41
CA GLY A 149 -1.05 -8.32 -8.32
C GLY A 149 -2.17 -7.29 -8.38
N ASN A 150 -2.27 -6.51 -7.32
CA ASN A 150 -3.24 -5.44 -7.18
C ASN A 150 -2.55 -4.08 -7.38
N PRO A 151 -3.00 -3.24 -8.34
CA PRO A 151 -2.36 -1.96 -8.62
C PRO A 151 -2.67 -0.92 -7.55
N LEU A 152 -1.66 -0.13 -7.15
CA LEU A 152 -1.83 1.11 -6.40
C LEU A 152 -1.58 2.30 -7.32
N PHE A 153 -2.59 3.16 -7.49
CA PHE A 153 -2.49 4.40 -8.25
C PHE A 153 -1.99 5.54 -7.36
N ASP A 154 -0.70 5.85 -7.44
CA ASP A 154 -0.05 6.96 -6.75
C ASP A 154 0.76 7.82 -7.73
N ALA A 155 0.13 8.86 -8.30
CA ALA A 155 0.81 9.79 -9.18
C ALA A 155 1.82 10.70 -8.44
N SER A 156 1.73 10.79 -7.11
CA SER A 156 2.69 11.56 -6.32
C SER A 156 4.04 10.85 -6.17
N GLY A 157 4.06 9.52 -6.34
CA GLY A 157 5.26 8.70 -6.08
C GLY A 157 5.73 8.78 -4.64
N GLY A 158 4.81 8.77 -3.68
CA GLY A 158 5.09 8.85 -2.23
C GLY A 158 5.36 10.27 -1.71
N ARG A 159 5.24 11.31 -2.55
CA ARG A 159 5.52 12.71 -2.16
C ARG A 159 4.34 13.41 -1.47
N GLY A 160 3.17 12.75 -1.36
CA GLY A 160 1.98 13.32 -0.74
C GLY A 160 1.41 14.55 -1.47
N ILE A 161 1.65 14.66 -2.78
CA ILE A 161 1.12 15.75 -3.61
C ILE A 161 -0.34 15.44 -3.92
N ASP A 162 -1.21 16.42 -3.72
CA ASP A 162 -2.64 16.32 -4.00
C ASP A 162 -2.88 15.99 -5.47
N GLN A 163 -3.81 15.06 -5.69
CA GLN A 163 -4.30 14.68 -7.01
C GLN A 163 -5.77 15.03 -7.13
N ASP A 164 -6.17 15.34 -8.36
CA ASP A 164 -7.57 15.61 -8.72
C ASP A 164 -8.11 14.57 -9.72
N MET A 165 -7.25 13.68 -10.21
CA MET A 165 -7.63 12.64 -11.16
C MET A 165 -6.95 11.32 -10.83
N TRP A 166 -7.72 10.24 -10.91
CA TRP A 166 -7.26 8.86 -10.83
C TRP A 166 -7.77 8.08 -12.04
N PRO A 167 -7.08 6.99 -12.43
CA PRO A 167 -7.59 6.10 -13.46
C PRO A 167 -8.80 5.28 -12.93
N ALA A 168 -9.64 4.84 -13.84
CA ALA A 168 -10.65 3.84 -13.53
C ALA A 168 -9.99 2.53 -13.06
N PRO A 169 -10.68 1.72 -12.22
CA PRO A 169 -10.13 0.45 -11.77
C PRO A 169 -9.85 -0.47 -12.95
N LEU A 170 -8.76 -1.23 -12.84
CA LEU A 170 -8.44 -2.25 -13.83
C LEU A 170 -9.35 -3.46 -13.64
N GLY A 171 -9.69 -4.11 -14.76
CA GLY A 171 -10.52 -5.32 -14.73
C GLY A 171 -10.46 -6.08 -16.05
N CYS A 172 -10.77 -7.37 -15.99
CA CYS A 172 -10.87 -8.26 -17.13
C CYS A 172 -12.01 -9.26 -16.94
N ASN A 173 -12.69 -9.63 -18.04
CA ASN A 173 -13.74 -10.66 -18.06
C ASN A 173 -14.84 -10.47 -17.00
N ASN A 174 -15.30 -9.23 -16.81
CA ASN A 174 -16.28 -8.81 -15.79
C ASN A 174 -15.80 -8.94 -14.33
N THR A 175 -14.50 -9.11 -14.10
CA THR A 175 -13.90 -9.08 -12.77
C THR A 175 -13.07 -7.81 -12.62
N THR A 176 -13.35 -7.02 -11.61
CA THR A 176 -12.55 -5.83 -11.25
C THR A 176 -11.47 -6.24 -10.26
N LEU A 177 -10.23 -5.84 -10.52
CA LEU A 177 -9.15 -6.01 -9.57
C LEU A 177 -9.36 -5.13 -8.34
N LEU A 178 -8.86 -5.58 -7.19
CA LEU A 178 -8.77 -4.72 -6.04
C LEU A 178 -7.69 -3.65 -6.31
N CYS A 179 -8.13 -2.44 -6.63
CA CYS A 179 -7.25 -1.31 -6.96
C CYS A 179 -7.08 -0.38 -5.75
N GLY A 180 -5.88 0.14 -5.56
CA GLY A 180 -5.55 1.12 -4.53
C GLY A 180 -5.49 2.54 -5.07
N TYR A 181 -5.87 3.49 -4.25
CA TYR A 181 -5.86 4.91 -4.56
C TYR A 181 -5.09 5.68 -3.50
N ALA A 182 -4.05 6.39 -3.93
CA ALA A 182 -3.16 7.19 -3.10
C ALA A 182 -2.84 8.52 -3.78
N GLY A 183 -2.01 9.33 -3.14
CA GLY A 183 -1.55 10.62 -3.65
C GLY A 183 -2.21 11.80 -2.95
N GLY A 184 -1.60 12.23 -1.86
CA GLY A 184 -1.99 13.42 -1.11
C GLY A 184 -3.32 13.31 -0.35
N LEU A 185 -3.83 12.09 -0.12
CA LEU A 185 -4.99 11.86 0.74
C LEU A 185 -4.64 12.14 2.20
N GLY A 186 -5.60 12.67 2.96
CA GLY A 186 -5.43 12.94 4.37
C GLY A 186 -6.64 13.62 5.01
N PRO A 187 -6.58 13.90 6.34
CA PRO A 187 -7.76 14.35 7.11
C PRO A 187 -8.43 15.62 6.59
N ASP A 188 -7.71 16.46 5.86
CA ASP A 188 -8.22 17.76 5.45
C ASP A 188 -8.91 17.74 4.08
N ASN A 189 -8.72 16.66 3.30
CA ASN A 189 -9.30 16.55 1.95
C ASN A 189 -9.97 15.19 1.67
N LEU A 190 -9.89 14.21 2.58
CA LEU A 190 -10.33 12.85 2.30
C LEU A 190 -11.80 12.77 1.89
N GLN A 191 -12.69 13.52 2.55
CA GLN A 191 -14.12 13.50 2.22
C GLN A 191 -14.37 13.86 0.75
N GLU A 192 -13.82 14.99 0.30
CA GLU A 192 -13.92 15.46 -1.09
C GLU A 192 -13.30 14.45 -2.07
N LYS A 193 -12.12 13.92 -1.72
CA LYS A 193 -11.41 12.98 -2.61
C LYS A 193 -12.13 11.63 -2.74
N LEU A 194 -12.79 11.16 -1.68
CA LEU A 194 -13.61 9.94 -1.74
C LEU A 194 -14.83 10.11 -2.65
N GLU A 195 -15.44 11.29 -2.67
CA GLU A 195 -16.53 11.59 -3.60
C GLU A 195 -16.04 11.51 -5.06
N ILE A 196 -14.91 12.16 -5.36
CA ILE A 196 -14.29 12.10 -6.70
C ILE A 196 -13.92 10.66 -7.09
N ILE A 197 -13.26 9.93 -6.20
CA ILE A 197 -12.88 8.53 -6.45
C ILE A 197 -14.14 7.68 -6.69
N SER A 198 -15.20 7.89 -5.92
CA SER A 198 -16.44 7.12 -6.06
C SER A 198 -17.11 7.26 -7.43
N GLU A 199 -17.06 8.46 -8.02
CA GLU A 199 -17.54 8.71 -9.38
C GLU A 199 -16.72 7.96 -10.44
N ILE A 200 -15.42 7.80 -10.21
CA ILE A 200 -14.50 7.12 -11.12
C ILE A 200 -14.64 5.59 -11.04
N VAL A 201 -14.76 5.06 -9.82
CA VAL A 201 -14.69 3.61 -9.58
C VAL A 201 -16.06 2.92 -9.61
N GLY A 202 -17.16 3.67 -9.48
CA GLY A 202 -18.51 3.10 -9.45
C GLY A 202 -18.70 2.12 -8.28
N ASP A 203 -19.16 0.92 -8.57
CA ASP A 203 -19.44 -0.12 -7.55
C ASP A 203 -18.21 -0.99 -7.19
N ALA A 204 -17.02 -0.64 -7.67
CA ALA A 204 -15.83 -1.43 -7.41
C ALA A 204 -15.44 -1.43 -5.91
N GLU A 205 -14.86 -2.56 -5.46
CA GLU A 205 -14.15 -2.65 -4.18
C GLU A 205 -12.72 -2.15 -4.37
N ILE A 206 -12.26 -1.25 -3.49
CA ILE A 206 -10.96 -0.58 -3.56
C ILE A 206 -10.28 -0.55 -2.19
N TRP A 207 -9.01 -0.11 -2.14
CA TRP A 207 -8.41 0.41 -0.91
C TRP A 207 -7.85 1.81 -1.13
N ILE A 208 -7.60 2.52 -0.04
CA ILE A 208 -6.91 3.82 -0.06
C ILE A 208 -5.65 3.75 0.78
N ASP A 209 -4.60 4.47 0.37
CA ASP A 209 -3.32 4.54 1.08
C ASP A 209 -2.91 5.99 1.34
N MET A 210 -2.47 6.26 2.57
CA MET A 210 -2.08 7.59 3.04
C MET A 210 -0.80 7.50 3.88
N GLU A 211 0.10 8.46 3.70
CA GLU A 211 1.35 8.53 4.44
C GLU A 211 1.64 9.95 4.98
N THR A 212 2.10 10.83 4.12
CA THR A 212 2.68 12.13 4.50
C THR A 212 1.71 13.01 5.29
N LYS A 213 0.43 13.02 4.93
CA LYS A 213 -0.59 13.84 5.62
C LYS A 213 -1.06 13.27 6.96
N LEU A 214 -0.67 12.05 7.29
CA LEU A 214 -0.91 11.44 8.61
C LEU A 214 0.17 11.81 9.64
N ARG A 215 1.07 12.72 9.31
CA ARG A 215 2.16 13.14 10.20
C ARG A 215 1.95 14.56 10.73
N THR A 216 2.42 14.80 11.95
CA THR A 216 2.48 16.12 12.59
C THR A 216 3.91 16.36 13.07
N LYS A 217 4.59 17.38 12.54
CA LYS A 217 6.03 17.65 12.85
C LYS A 217 6.93 16.43 12.59
N ASP A 218 6.64 15.72 11.51
CA ASP A 218 7.27 14.46 11.09
C ASP A 218 7.13 13.27 12.07
N GLU A 219 6.23 13.33 13.03
CA GLU A 219 5.78 12.21 13.87
C GLU A 219 4.47 11.63 13.34
N PHE A 220 4.32 10.31 13.35
CA PHE A 220 3.09 9.65 12.93
C PHE A 220 1.97 9.92 13.94
N ASP A 221 0.84 10.45 13.45
CA ASP A 221 -0.20 11.03 14.30
C ASP A 221 -1.46 10.15 14.30
N LEU A 222 -1.62 9.34 15.35
CA LEU A 222 -2.76 8.44 15.50
C LEU A 222 -4.12 9.17 15.56
N LYS A 223 -4.17 10.44 15.96
CA LYS A 223 -5.42 11.23 15.91
C LYS A 223 -5.83 11.56 14.48
N LYS A 224 -4.84 11.79 13.61
CA LYS A 224 -5.09 11.93 12.19
C LYS A 224 -5.54 10.61 11.56
N CYS A 225 -4.95 9.50 11.99
CA CYS A 225 -5.38 8.16 11.58
C CYS A 225 -6.83 7.89 11.99
N GLU A 226 -7.20 8.16 13.24
CA GLU A 226 -8.57 8.03 13.73
C GLU A 226 -9.55 8.85 12.87
N ARG A 227 -9.22 10.11 12.62
CA ARG A 227 -10.08 10.99 11.81
C ARG A 227 -10.30 10.47 10.38
N VAL A 228 -9.27 9.95 9.72
CA VAL A 228 -9.46 9.39 8.36
C VAL A 228 -10.24 8.08 8.37
N LEU A 229 -10.11 7.27 9.43
CA LEU A 229 -10.91 6.06 9.61
C LEU A 229 -12.40 6.40 9.80
N GLU A 230 -12.73 7.37 10.65
CA GLU A 230 -14.10 7.85 10.82
C GLU A 230 -14.72 8.39 9.52
N MET A 231 -13.94 9.13 8.73
CA MET A 231 -14.38 9.67 7.43
C MET A 231 -14.60 8.58 6.38
N ALA A 232 -13.80 7.50 6.42
CA ALA A 232 -13.89 6.40 5.47
C ALA A 232 -14.97 5.36 5.85
N GLU A 233 -15.37 5.26 7.11
CA GLU A 233 -16.31 4.24 7.61
C GLU A 233 -17.62 4.13 6.80
N PRO A 234 -18.28 5.24 6.39
CA PRO A 234 -19.50 5.17 5.57
C PRO A 234 -19.31 4.45 4.23
N TRP A 235 -18.10 4.39 3.72
CA TRP A 235 -17.73 3.82 2.43
C TRP A 235 -17.32 2.33 2.51
N THR A 236 -17.33 1.74 3.70
CA THR A 236 -16.89 0.35 3.92
C THR A 236 -18.04 -0.67 3.92
N LYS A 237 -19.29 -0.18 3.80
CA LYS A 237 -20.53 -0.97 3.92
C LYS A 237 -21.04 -1.42 2.57
#